data_2578ca5778b78bbfefba85ca9ed9655a
#
_entry.id   2578ca5778b78bbfefba85ca9ed9655a
#
_cell.length_a   1.000
_cell.length_b   1.000
_cell.length_c   1.000
_cell.angle_alpha   90.00
_cell.angle_beta   90.00
_cell.angle_gamma   90.00
#
_symmetry.space_group_name_H-M   'P 1'
#
loop_
_entity.id
_entity.type
_entity.pdbx_description
1 polymer ?
#
loop_
_entity_poly.entity_id
_entity_poly.type
_entity_poly.pdbx_seq_one_letter_code
_entity_poly.pdbx_strand_id
1 'polypeptide(L)'
;MKFDPKEIENAKVEQGRRLMIEFDSPITARENFRRALEHKQLWMPMTGDKMNFTPEIVPDNTASALLTQAKPYEGPKGGLDMFGVYWEYVPSANGSIVRPGNPTLTDITKWREVVKFPDVDSWDWEKSAREDREFLANSTRLQLFCILTGFFERLIAFMDFGPAAYALMNRKTKQDVKDFMDAIADLWIDVADHVHKYYGNLVDGITIHDDWGAQDGPFFNERVVREMLVPYMRKVTDHIHSLGYITNLHSCGKVEKLLPCMIEAGWDCWDGMAINDYHMLHEQYGDKIIMNVPGTECPAGSDAETQRACAAKFADDFAIRDKPAALSNYDNPGIDFDFELYKLSREKFSAEM
;
A
#
# COMPACT_ATOMS: atom_id res chain seq x y z
N MET A 1 28.12 0.00 -9.41
CA MET A 1 28.50 -1.39 -9.01
C MET A 1 27.95 -2.34 -10.08
N LYS A 2 28.84 -3.12 -10.72
CA LYS A 2 28.43 -4.09 -11.77
C LYS A 2 27.68 -5.26 -11.16
N PHE A 3 26.80 -5.87 -11.93
CA PHE A 3 26.12 -7.12 -11.59
C PHE A 3 27.15 -8.27 -11.41
N ASP A 4 26.99 -9.07 -10.36
CA ASP A 4 27.73 -10.31 -10.12
C ASP A 4 26.72 -11.48 -10.15
N PRO A 5 26.93 -12.52 -10.99
CA PRO A 5 26.05 -13.69 -11.02
C PRO A 5 25.80 -14.34 -9.64
N LYS A 6 26.75 -14.21 -8.71
CA LYS A 6 26.60 -14.70 -7.34
C LYS A 6 25.43 -14.06 -6.59
N GLU A 7 25.03 -12.85 -6.98
CA GLU A 7 23.87 -12.18 -6.39
C GLU A 7 22.59 -13.04 -6.54
N ILE A 8 22.50 -13.83 -7.63
CA ILE A 8 21.39 -14.77 -7.89
C ILE A 8 21.71 -16.16 -7.37
N GLU A 9 22.94 -16.66 -7.57
CA GLU A 9 23.35 -18.01 -7.14
C GLU A 9 23.19 -18.19 -5.62
N ASN A 10 23.43 -17.16 -4.83
CA ASN A 10 23.32 -17.15 -3.38
C ASN A 10 21.97 -16.66 -2.88
N ALA A 11 21.01 -16.34 -3.76
CA ALA A 11 19.72 -15.83 -3.36
C ALA A 11 18.96 -16.81 -2.47
N LYS A 12 18.31 -16.29 -1.45
CA LYS A 12 17.41 -17.05 -0.58
C LYS A 12 16.00 -16.96 -1.11
N VAL A 13 15.35 -18.11 -1.29
CA VAL A 13 13.99 -18.21 -1.79
C VAL A 13 13.10 -18.70 -0.66
N GLU A 14 12.14 -17.88 -0.27
CA GLU A 14 11.11 -18.24 0.72
C GLU A 14 9.78 -18.47 0.00
N GLN A 15 9.23 -19.68 0.16
CA GLN A 15 7.94 -20.05 -0.38
C GLN A 15 6.90 -20.02 0.74
N GLY A 16 6.25 -18.87 0.89
CA GLY A 16 5.14 -18.67 1.81
C GLY A 16 3.82 -18.51 1.05
N ARG A 17 2.93 -17.63 1.54
CA ARG A 17 1.73 -17.23 0.79
C ARG A 17 2.06 -16.62 -0.58
N ARG A 18 3.27 -16.06 -0.72
CA ARG A 18 3.84 -15.49 -1.94
C ARG A 18 5.29 -15.93 -2.05
N LEU A 19 5.78 -16.03 -3.28
CA LEU A 19 7.20 -16.20 -3.54
C LEU A 19 7.93 -14.92 -3.13
N MET A 20 8.95 -15.06 -2.30
CA MET A 20 9.81 -13.95 -1.90
C MET A 20 11.28 -14.35 -2.11
N ILE A 21 12.06 -13.44 -2.69
CA ILE A 21 13.45 -13.67 -2.99
C ILE A 21 14.29 -12.59 -2.31
N GLU A 22 15.29 -13.02 -1.55
CA GLU A 22 16.33 -12.14 -1.02
C GLU A 22 17.60 -12.38 -1.81
N PHE A 23 17.95 -11.47 -2.70
CA PHE A 23 19.16 -11.53 -3.50
C PHE A 23 20.40 -11.21 -2.64
N ASP A 24 21.54 -11.86 -2.92
CA ASP A 24 22.84 -11.53 -2.30
C ASP A 24 23.41 -10.25 -2.92
N SER A 25 22.63 -9.20 -2.85
CA SER A 25 22.86 -7.91 -3.49
C SER A 25 23.78 -7.01 -2.66
N PRO A 26 24.50 -6.05 -3.28
CA PRO A 26 25.47 -5.18 -2.60
C PRO A 26 24.86 -4.21 -1.59
N ILE A 27 23.54 -4.02 -1.62
CA ILE A 27 22.76 -3.24 -0.65
C ILE A 27 21.47 -4.02 -0.35
N THR A 28 20.80 -3.69 0.74
CA THR A 28 19.51 -4.32 1.06
C THR A 28 18.40 -3.86 0.12
N ALA A 29 17.34 -4.66 -0.02
CA ALA A 29 16.13 -4.28 -0.74
C ALA A 29 15.52 -2.98 -0.16
N ARG A 30 15.56 -2.82 1.17
CA ARG A 30 15.17 -1.59 1.87
C ARG A 30 15.92 -0.36 1.37
N GLU A 31 17.24 -0.46 1.29
CA GLU A 31 18.08 0.62 0.78
C GLU A 31 17.83 0.88 -0.70
N ASN A 32 17.69 -0.18 -1.51
CA ASN A 32 17.41 -0.05 -2.93
C ASN A 32 16.08 0.65 -3.20
N PHE A 33 15.03 0.33 -2.42
CA PHE A 33 13.73 0.98 -2.57
C PHE A 33 13.79 2.47 -2.20
N ARG A 34 14.50 2.82 -1.11
CA ARG A 34 14.74 4.23 -0.75
C ARG A 34 15.49 4.98 -1.85
N ARG A 35 16.47 4.34 -2.48
CA ARG A 35 17.17 4.90 -3.64
C ARG A 35 16.27 5.06 -4.86
N ALA A 36 15.25 4.21 -5.03
CA ALA A 36 14.30 4.35 -6.13
C ALA A 36 13.52 5.66 -6.05
N LEU A 37 13.17 6.14 -4.85
CA LEU A 37 12.56 7.46 -4.65
C LEU A 37 13.47 8.63 -5.08
N GLU A 38 14.79 8.39 -5.13
CA GLU A 38 15.80 9.36 -5.56
C GLU A 38 16.31 9.10 -6.99
N HIS A 39 15.71 8.15 -7.72
CA HIS A 39 16.14 7.69 -9.06
C HIS A 39 17.59 7.13 -9.08
N LYS A 40 18.01 6.50 -7.96
CA LYS A 40 19.36 5.94 -7.75
C LYS A 40 19.39 4.45 -7.46
N GLN A 41 18.30 3.75 -7.71
CA GLN A 41 18.18 2.32 -7.49
C GLN A 41 19.21 1.53 -8.30
N LEU A 42 19.65 0.40 -7.76
CA LEU A 42 20.60 -0.50 -8.42
C LEU A 42 19.90 -1.60 -9.23
N TRP A 43 18.66 -1.92 -8.90
CA TRP A 43 17.76 -2.80 -9.66
C TRP A 43 16.33 -2.29 -9.53
N MET A 44 15.45 -2.71 -10.42
CA MET A 44 14.02 -2.46 -10.29
C MET A 44 13.51 -3.15 -9.02
N PRO A 45 12.89 -2.45 -8.06
CA PRO A 45 12.32 -3.06 -6.87
C PRO A 45 11.43 -4.26 -7.21
N MET A 46 11.61 -5.34 -6.44
CA MET A 46 11.03 -6.64 -6.72
C MET A 46 9.84 -6.96 -5.82
N THR A 47 9.14 -8.02 -6.17
CA THR A 47 8.16 -8.65 -5.30
C THR A 47 8.77 -8.98 -3.95
N GLY A 48 8.13 -8.50 -2.88
CA GLY A 48 8.61 -8.77 -1.52
C GLY A 48 9.65 -7.79 -0.98
N ASP A 49 10.18 -6.87 -1.79
CA ASP A 49 11.10 -5.84 -1.29
C ASP A 49 10.42 -4.85 -0.34
N LYS A 50 9.10 -4.81 -0.35
CA LYS A 50 8.23 -4.01 0.51
C LYS A 50 7.29 -4.90 1.33
N MET A 51 7.16 -4.64 2.61
CA MET A 51 6.27 -5.36 3.52
C MET A 51 5.37 -4.38 4.26
N ASN A 52 4.07 -4.65 4.20
CA ASN A 52 3.06 -3.97 5.01
C ASN A 52 2.81 -4.78 6.29
N PHE A 53 2.75 -4.11 7.43
CA PHE A 53 2.39 -4.73 8.71
C PHE A 53 1.46 -3.82 9.52
N THR A 54 0.62 -4.44 10.35
CA THR A 54 -0.17 -3.74 11.37
C THR A 54 0.04 -4.48 12.68
N PRO A 55 0.65 -3.86 13.70
CA PRO A 55 0.88 -4.51 14.98
C PRO A 55 -0.43 -4.80 15.71
N GLU A 56 -0.45 -5.86 16.53
CA GLU A 56 -1.66 -6.30 17.26
C GLU A 56 -2.21 -5.24 18.23
N ILE A 57 -1.39 -4.26 18.61
CA ILE A 57 -1.83 -3.14 19.45
C ILE A 57 -2.94 -2.31 18.79
N VAL A 58 -2.93 -2.22 17.46
CA VAL A 58 -3.99 -1.55 16.71
C VAL A 58 -5.24 -2.42 16.77
N PRO A 59 -6.34 -1.96 17.37
CA PRO A 59 -7.54 -2.77 17.55
C PRO A 59 -8.33 -2.90 16.24
N ASP A 60 -7.71 -3.52 15.25
CA ASP A 60 -8.24 -3.81 13.92
C ASP A 60 -7.95 -5.27 13.55
N ASN A 61 -8.86 -6.17 13.94
CA ASN A 61 -8.72 -7.59 13.66
C ASN A 61 -8.67 -7.92 12.17
N THR A 62 -9.26 -7.07 11.32
CA THR A 62 -9.23 -7.23 9.88
C THR A 62 -7.81 -7.02 9.35
N ALA A 63 -7.14 -5.95 9.78
CA ALA A 63 -5.76 -5.67 9.44
C ALA A 63 -4.82 -6.75 10.01
N SER A 64 -4.96 -7.09 11.29
CA SER A 64 -4.14 -8.11 11.94
C SER A 64 -4.25 -9.47 11.27
N ALA A 65 -5.43 -9.87 10.79
CA ALA A 65 -5.64 -11.14 10.10
C ALA A 65 -5.00 -11.22 8.72
N LEU A 66 -4.81 -10.08 8.04
CA LEU A 66 -4.25 -9.99 6.69
C LEU A 66 -2.74 -9.71 6.68
N LEU A 67 -2.27 -8.91 7.63
CA LEU A 67 -0.96 -8.25 7.61
C LEU A 67 -0.11 -8.62 8.83
N THR A 68 -0.18 -9.85 9.26
CA THR A 68 0.57 -10.30 10.43
C THR A 68 2.05 -10.42 10.20
N GLN A 69 2.80 -10.32 11.25
CA GLN A 69 4.13 -9.82 11.43
C GLN A 69 5.07 -10.82 12.09
N ALA A 70 5.55 -10.50 13.28
CA ALA A 70 6.49 -11.33 14.04
C ALA A 70 5.90 -12.68 14.46
N LYS A 71 4.59 -12.73 14.66
CA LYS A 71 3.85 -13.96 14.99
C LYS A 71 2.60 -14.07 14.13
N PRO A 72 2.19 -15.29 13.73
CA PRO A 72 0.89 -15.49 13.11
C PRO A 72 -0.22 -14.96 14.01
N TYR A 73 -1.17 -14.22 13.44
CA TYR A 73 -2.32 -13.74 14.18
C TYR A 73 -3.29 -14.92 14.45
N GLU A 74 -3.55 -15.17 15.72
CA GLU A 74 -4.43 -16.27 16.17
C GLU A 74 -5.83 -15.79 16.60
N GLY A 75 -6.07 -14.46 16.53
CA GLY A 75 -7.34 -13.85 16.90
C GLY A 75 -8.45 -14.01 15.86
N PRO A 76 -9.64 -13.47 16.12
CA PRO A 76 -10.75 -13.47 15.17
C PRO A 76 -10.43 -12.63 13.94
N LYS A 77 -10.74 -13.18 12.75
CA LYS A 77 -10.52 -12.51 11.46
C LYS A 77 -11.53 -11.39 11.14
N GLY A 78 -12.54 -11.21 11.97
CA GLY A 78 -13.52 -10.14 11.92
C GLY A 78 -13.79 -9.66 13.34
N GLY A 79 -14.85 -8.89 13.56
CA GLY A 79 -15.21 -8.34 14.84
C GLY A 79 -15.26 -6.82 14.82
N LEU A 80 -15.17 -6.21 15.98
CA LEU A 80 -15.17 -4.75 16.08
C LEU A 80 -13.81 -4.17 15.70
N ASP A 81 -13.82 -3.11 14.90
CA ASP A 81 -12.64 -2.30 14.64
C ASP A 81 -12.44 -1.22 15.71
N MET A 82 -11.40 -0.39 15.53
CA MET A 82 -11.05 0.69 16.45
C MET A 82 -12.14 1.76 16.67
N PHE A 83 -13.15 1.80 15.79
CA PHE A 83 -14.30 2.71 15.91
C PHE A 83 -15.55 2.01 16.45
N GLY A 84 -15.45 0.71 16.77
CA GLY A 84 -16.59 -0.10 17.19
C GLY A 84 -17.52 -0.53 16.05
N VAL A 85 -17.08 -0.44 14.79
CA VAL A 85 -17.82 -0.99 13.64
C VAL A 85 -17.52 -2.48 13.52
N TYR A 86 -18.58 -3.27 13.31
CA TYR A 86 -18.46 -4.74 13.21
C TYR A 86 -18.16 -5.17 11.77
N TRP A 87 -17.09 -5.94 11.61
CA TRP A 87 -16.66 -6.54 10.34
C TRP A 87 -16.90 -8.06 10.37
N GLU A 88 -17.47 -8.58 9.30
CA GLU A 88 -17.69 -10.02 9.12
C GLU A 88 -16.63 -10.59 8.16
N TYR A 89 -15.95 -11.65 8.60
CA TYR A 89 -15.00 -12.33 7.73
C TYR A 89 -15.70 -13.16 6.66
N VAL A 90 -15.32 -12.97 5.39
CA VAL A 90 -15.84 -13.66 4.22
C VAL A 90 -14.76 -14.58 3.65
N PRO A 91 -14.81 -15.91 3.90
CA PRO A 91 -13.75 -16.84 3.47
C PRO A 91 -13.48 -16.82 1.96
N SER A 92 -14.53 -16.69 1.13
CA SER A 92 -14.40 -16.65 -0.33
C SER A 92 -13.67 -15.43 -0.85
N ALA A 93 -13.71 -14.30 -0.12
CA ALA A 93 -12.97 -13.08 -0.42
C ALA A 93 -11.60 -13.03 0.28
N ASN A 94 -11.36 -13.96 1.21
CA ASN A 94 -10.21 -13.94 2.12
C ASN A 94 -10.01 -12.56 2.79
N GLY A 95 -11.11 -11.93 3.18
CA GLY A 95 -11.15 -10.59 3.76
C GLY A 95 -12.41 -10.38 4.59
N SER A 96 -12.51 -9.23 5.23
CA SER A 96 -13.68 -8.87 6.05
C SER A 96 -14.43 -7.71 5.43
N ILE A 97 -15.73 -7.67 5.61
CA ILE A 97 -16.62 -6.62 5.12
C ILE A 97 -17.54 -6.15 6.25
N VAL A 98 -17.96 -4.90 6.19
CA VAL A 98 -19.15 -4.44 6.93
C VAL A 98 -20.37 -4.81 6.11
N ARG A 99 -21.29 -5.60 6.71
CA ARG A 99 -22.50 -6.01 5.99
C ARG A 99 -23.40 -4.81 5.72
N PRO A 100 -23.80 -4.58 4.45
CA PRO A 100 -24.72 -3.52 4.11
C PRO A 100 -26.10 -3.71 4.74
N GLY A 101 -26.82 -2.59 4.94
CA GLY A 101 -28.20 -2.55 5.39
C GLY A 101 -28.39 -2.26 6.87
N ASN A 102 -27.29 -2.16 7.64
CA ASN A 102 -27.31 -1.78 9.05
C ASN A 102 -26.23 -0.73 9.38
N PRO A 103 -26.21 0.41 8.70
CA PRO A 103 -25.16 1.42 8.91
C PRO A 103 -25.24 1.98 10.34
N THR A 104 -24.07 2.20 10.95
CA THR A 104 -23.95 2.83 12.27
C THR A 104 -24.22 4.33 12.19
N LEU A 105 -23.99 4.93 11.02
CA LEU A 105 -24.23 6.35 10.74
C LEU A 105 -25.19 6.48 9.55
N THR A 106 -26.44 6.86 9.81
CA THR A 106 -27.49 7.03 8.78
C THR A 106 -27.57 8.44 8.19
N ASP A 107 -27.02 9.42 8.90
CA ASP A 107 -27.00 10.84 8.52
C ASP A 107 -25.63 11.43 8.85
N ILE A 108 -24.86 11.78 7.82
CA ILE A 108 -23.50 12.34 7.99
C ILE A 108 -23.47 13.61 8.84
N THR A 109 -24.53 14.41 8.87
CA THR A 109 -24.60 15.63 9.70
C THR A 109 -24.52 15.32 11.20
N LYS A 110 -24.73 14.05 11.57
CA LYS A 110 -24.71 13.54 12.96
C LYS A 110 -23.41 12.82 13.33
N TRP A 111 -22.42 12.84 12.46
CA TRP A 111 -21.20 12.06 12.67
C TRP A 111 -20.51 12.37 14.01
N ARG A 112 -20.50 13.63 14.46
CA ARG A 112 -19.90 14.03 15.74
C ARG A 112 -20.61 13.45 16.97
N GLU A 113 -21.90 13.09 16.83
CA GLU A 113 -22.69 12.48 17.91
C GLU A 113 -22.53 10.96 17.92
N VAL A 114 -22.34 10.36 16.76
CA VAL A 114 -22.39 8.90 16.54
C VAL A 114 -21.02 8.26 16.50
N VAL A 115 -20.06 8.86 15.76
CA VAL A 115 -18.73 8.30 15.55
C VAL A 115 -17.87 8.52 16.79
N LYS A 116 -17.32 7.42 17.30
CA LYS A 116 -16.38 7.44 18.43
C LYS A 116 -14.98 7.21 17.90
N PHE A 117 -14.15 8.23 17.93
CA PHE A 117 -12.74 8.10 17.56
C PHE A 117 -11.99 7.30 18.64
N PRO A 118 -11.04 6.45 18.25
CA PRO A 118 -10.20 5.72 19.20
C PRO A 118 -9.30 6.70 19.97
N ASP A 119 -9.00 6.34 21.21
CA ASP A 119 -7.97 6.99 22.02
C ASP A 119 -6.63 6.30 21.74
N VAL A 120 -5.87 6.85 20.79
CA VAL A 120 -4.60 6.30 20.30
C VAL A 120 -3.53 6.30 21.39
N ASP A 121 -3.54 7.27 22.31
CA ASP A 121 -2.65 7.34 23.45
C ASP A 121 -2.84 6.17 24.43
N SER A 122 -4.04 5.58 24.48
CA SER A 122 -4.37 4.46 25.35
C SER A 122 -3.76 3.12 24.92
N TRP A 123 -3.22 3.00 23.71
CA TRP A 123 -2.65 1.76 23.20
C TRP A 123 -1.24 1.53 23.76
N ASP A 124 -0.90 0.28 24.10
CA ASP A 124 0.40 -0.07 24.68
C ASP A 124 1.52 -0.13 23.62
N TRP A 125 1.78 1.02 23.01
CA TRP A 125 2.76 1.20 21.94
C TRP A 125 4.16 0.74 22.32
N GLU A 126 4.58 1.00 23.57
CA GLU A 126 5.91 0.63 24.04
C GLU A 126 6.10 -0.87 24.08
N LYS A 127 5.09 -1.61 24.57
CA LYS A 127 5.09 -3.07 24.57
C LYS A 127 5.12 -3.61 23.14
N SER A 128 4.25 -3.11 22.26
CA SER A 128 4.16 -3.53 20.88
C SER A 128 5.48 -3.32 20.13
N ALA A 129 6.05 -2.14 20.19
CA ALA A 129 7.33 -1.84 19.53
C ALA A 129 8.50 -2.68 20.08
N ARG A 130 8.47 -3.05 21.36
CA ARG A 130 9.47 -3.95 21.96
C ARG A 130 9.31 -5.38 21.41
N GLU A 131 8.08 -5.88 21.28
CA GLU A 131 7.79 -7.22 20.77
C GLU A 131 8.12 -7.36 19.28
N ASP A 132 7.85 -6.33 18.49
CA ASP A 132 8.11 -6.32 17.04
C ASP A 132 9.57 -6.01 16.68
N ARG A 133 10.37 -5.50 17.63
CA ARG A 133 11.72 -4.95 17.38
C ARG A 133 12.64 -5.91 16.65
N GLU A 134 12.74 -7.16 17.12
CA GLU A 134 13.66 -8.15 16.55
C GLU A 134 13.26 -8.49 15.09
N PHE A 135 11.99 -8.67 14.84
CA PHE A 135 11.45 -8.95 13.51
C PHE A 135 11.72 -7.81 12.53
N LEU A 136 11.43 -6.56 12.93
CA LEU A 136 11.63 -5.39 12.07
C LEU A 136 13.11 -5.06 11.86
N ALA A 137 13.95 -5.19 12.90
CA ALA A 137 15.37 -4.90 12.82
C ALA A 137 16.16 -5.88 11.94
N ASN A 138 15.74 -7.14 11.88
CA ASN A 138 16.37 -8.17 11.07
C ASN A 138 15.87 -8.16 9.61
N SER A 139 14.87 -7.36 9.29
CA SER A 139 14.33 -7.30 7.93
C SER A 139 15.22 -6.49 7.00
N THR A 140 15.55 -7.08 5.85
CA THR A 140 16.24 -6.41 4.74
C THR A 140 15.29 -5.65 3.81
N ARG A 141 13.97 -5.70 4.07
CA ARG A 141 12.88 -5.16 3.26
C ARG A 141 12.41 -3.81 3.79
N LEU A 142 11.80 -3.02 2.94
CA LEU A 142 11.08 -1.80 3.33
C LEU A 142 9.90 -2.16 4.24
N GLN A 143 9.79 -1.50 5.39
CA GLN A 143 8.76 -1.75 6.39
C GLN A 143 7.73 -0.63 6.40
N LEU A 144 6.49 -0.93 6.06
CA LEU A 144 5.39 0.04 6.03
C LEU A 144 4.33 -0.34 7.06
N PHE A 145 4.07 0.58 8.00
CA PHE A 145 2.91 0.47 8.87
C PHE A 145 1.64 0.66 8.03
N CYS A 146 0.67 -0.26 8.13
CA CYS A 146 -0.50 -0.24 7.26
C CYS A 146 -1.78 0.13 8.02
N ILE A 147 -2.45 1.15 7.54
CA ILE A 147 -3.81 1.53 7.90
C ILE A 147 -4.74 0.92 6.85
N LEU A 148 -5.49 -0.12 7.23
CA LEU A 148 -6.25 -0.92 6.27
C LEU A 148 -7.51 -0.23 5.74
N THR A 149 -8.05 0.78 6.43
CA THR A 149 -9.26 1.49 6.01
C THR A 149 -9.05 2.99 6.15
N GLY A 150 -8.82 3.66 5.01
CA GLY A 150 -8.37 5.05 4.96
C GLY A 150 -9.47 6.10 5.18
N PHE A 151 -9.94 6.67 4.10
CA PHE A 151 -10.85 7.82 4.10
C PHE A 151 -12.25 7.48 3.61
N PHE A 152 -12.38 7.17 2.31
CA PHE A 152 -13.67 6.84 1.72
C PHE A 152 -14.18 5.49 2.22
N GLU A 153 -13.32 4.50 2.31
CA GLU A 153 -13.69 3.20 2.89
C GLU A 153 -14.11 3.32 4.35
N ARG A 154 -13.51 4.22 5.11
CA ARG A 154 -13.95 4.49 6.48
C ARG A 154 -15.36 5.07 6.50
N LEU A 155 -15.70 5.96 5.58
CA LEU A 155 -17.06 6.48 5.45
C LEU A 155 -18.06 5.38 5.02
N ILE A 156 -17.65 4.49 4.09
CA ILE A 156 -18.44 3.31 3.70
C ILE A 156 -18.72 2.42 4.90
N ALA A 157 -17.70 2.17 5.74
CA ALA A 157 -17.85 1.32 6.91
C ALA A 157 -18.90 1.84 7.90
N PHE A 158 -19.08 3.16 7.99
CA PHE A 158 -20.12 3.77 8.81
C PHE A 158 -21.49 3.84 8.15
N MET A 159 -21.55 4.13 6.84
CA MET A 159 -22.77 4.60 6.16
C MET A 159 -23.34 3.64 5.12
N ASP A 160 -22.68 2.55 4.78
CA ASP A 160 -22.85 1.80 3.53
C ASP A 160 -22.41 2.60 2.28
N PHE A 161 -22.09 1.88 1.19
CA PHE A 161 -21.52 2.48 -0.03
C PHE A 161 -22.41 3.56 -0.66
N GLY A 162 -23.69 3.26 -0.88
CA GLY A 162 -24.60 4.19 -1.55
C GLY A 162 -24.78 5.52 -0.82
N PRO A 163 -25.16 5.51 0.46
CA PRO A 163 -25.24 6.73 1.27
C PRO A 163 -23.91 7.48 1.40
N ALA A 164 -22.78 6.79 1.57
CA ALA A 164 -21.45 7.39 1.65
C ALA A 164 -21.10 8.13 0.33
N ALA A 165 -21.26 7.47 -0.81
CA ALA A 165 -21.01 8.06 -2.12
C ALA A 165 -21.94 9.26 -2.40
N TYR A 166 -23.22 9.13 -2.01
CA TYR A 166 -24.18 10.24 -2.14
C TYR A 166 -23.77 11.43 -1.28
N ALA A 167 -23.33 11.20 -0.03
CA ALA A 167 -22.93 12.27 0.89
C ALA A 167 -21.77 13.11 0.33
N LEU A 168 -20.75 12.47 -0.30
CA LEU A 168 -19.65 13.18 -0.95
C LEU A 168 -20.11 14.12 -2.08
N MET A 169 -21.14 13.75 -2.82
CA MET A 169 -21.61 14.50 -4.00
C MET A 169 -22.71 15.51 -3.67
N ASN A 170 -23.40 15.35 -2.55
CA ASN A 170 -24.54 16.18 -2.16
C ASN A 170 -24.07 17.52 -1.59
N ARG A 171 -24.47 18.63 -2.22
CA ARG A 171 -24.11 19.99 -1.80
C ARG A 171 -24.51 20.32 -0.36
N LYS A 172 -25.56 19.70 0.18
CA LYS A 172 -26.06 19.97 1.53
C LYS A 172 -25.21 19.30 2.63
N THR A 173 -24.53 18.19 2.28
CA THR A 173 -23.75 17.39 3.23
C THR A 173 -22.24 17.51 3.02
N LYS A 174 -21.79 18.17 1.95
CA LYS A 174 -20.37 18.29 1.61
C LYS A 174 -19.52 18.84 2.74
N GLN A 175 -20.00 19.83 3.48
CA GLN A 175 -19.21 20.40 4.58
C GLN A 175 -19.06 19.40 5.72
N ASP A 176 -20.13 18.66 6.06
CA ASP A 176 -20.06 17.64 7.11
C ASP A 176 -19.12 16.50 6.73
N VAL A 177 -19.11 16.10 5.43
CA VAL A 177 -18.13 15.12 4.93
C VAL A 177 -16.71 15.68 5.00
N LYS A 178 -16.48 16.92 4.60
CA LYS A 178 -15.17 17.58 4.68
C LYS A 178 -14.65 17.63 6.12
N ASP A 179 -15.50 18.01 7.05
CA ASP A 179 -15.17 18.06 8.47
C ASP A 179 -14.90 16.65 9.03
N PHE A 180 -15.63 15.63 8.56
CA PHE A 180 -15.36 14.24 8.91
C PHE A 180 -14.01 13.77 8.35
N MET A 181 -13.70 14.05 7.06
CA MET A 181 -12.42 13.69 6.45
C MET A 181 -11.25 14.40 7.13
N ASP A 182 -11.44 15.64 7.58
CA ASP A 182 -10.41 16.36 8.34
C ASP A 182 -10.14 15.71 9.70
N ALA A 183 -11.19 15.28 10.41
CA ALA A 183 -11.04 14.55 11.67
C ALA A 183 -10.39 13.17 11.48
N ILE A 184 -10.67 12.48 10.37
CA ILE A 184 -9.97 11.23 10.01
C ILE A 184 -8.48 11.51 9.71
N ALA A 185 -8.18 12.62 9.03
CA ALA A 185 -6.80 13.02 8.77
C ALA A 185 -6.03 13.29 10.08
N ASP A 186 -6.65 13.97 11.04
CA ASP A 186 -6.05 14.20 12.36
C ASP A 186 -5.77 12.89 13.10
N LEU A 187 -6.66 11.91 13.02
CA LEU A 187 -6.42 10.57 13.59
C LEU A 187 -5.21 9.88 12.95
N TRP A 188 -5.10 9.91 11.61
CA TRP A 188 -3.98 9.24 10.94
C TRP A 188 -2.65 9.95 11.18
N ILE A 189 -2.65 11.26 11.41
CA ILE A 189 -1.50 12.03 11.86
C ILE A 189 -1.10 11.59 13.27
N ASP A 190 -2.03 11.48 14.19
CA ASP A 190 -1.78 11.02 15.56
C ASP A 190 -1.20 9.58 15.58
N VAL A 191 -1.76 8.67 14.78
CA VAL A 191 -1.19 7.32 14.58
C VAL A 191 0.23 7.39 14.02
N ALA A 192 0.49 8.26 13.02
CA ALA A 192 1.82 8.42 12.43
C ALA A 192 2.85 8.92 13.45
N ASP A 193 2.48 9.86 14.30
CA ASP A 193 3.34 10.37 15.38
C ASP A 193 3.67 9.28 16.39
N HIS A 194 2.72 8.44 16.77
CA HIS A 194 2.95 7.29 17.64
C HIS A 194 3.85 6.24 16.99
N VAL A 195 3.62 5.91 15.72
CA VAL A 195 4.51 5.01 14.97
C VAL A 195 5.93 5.57 14.94
N HIS A 196 6.11 6.85 14.63
CA HIS A 196 7.43 7.48 14.62
C HIS A 196 8.09 7.47 16.00
N LYS A 197 7.36 7.81 17.04
CA LYS A 197 7.86 7.87 18.44
C LYS A 197 8.33 6.51 18.94
N TYR A 198 7.59 5.44 18.68
CA TYR A 198 7.84 4.14 19.29
C TYR A 198 8.62 3.17 18.40
N TYR A 199 8.42 3.22 17.09
CA TYR A 199 9.12 2.35 16.13
C TYR A 199 10.32 3.04 15.47
N GLY A 200 10.29 4.37 15.29
CA GLY A 200 11.41 5.15 14.73
C GLY A 200 11.91 4.56 13.41
N ASN A 201 13.21 4.34 13.31
CA ASN A 201 13.87 3.82 12.10
C ASN A 201 13.61 2.34 11.82
N LEU A 202 12.85 1.63 12.64
CA LEU A 202 12.43 0.26 12.35
C LEU A 202 11.35 0.23 11.25
N VAL A 203 10.63 1.33 11.07
CA VAL A 203 9.60 1.55 10.06
C VAL A 203 10.09 2.58 9.06
N ASP A 204 9.76 2.41 7.80
CA ASP A 204 10.17 3.28 6.69
C ASP A 204 9.07 4.24 6.26
N GLY A 205 7.82 3.90 6.53
CA GLY A 205 6.70 4.69 6.06
C GLY A 205 5.34 4.12 6.45
N ILE A 206 4.31 4.70 5.85
CA ILE A 206 2.92 4.34 6.12
C ILE A 206 2.20 4.03 4.81
N THR A 207 1.52 2.88 4.79
CA THR A 207 0.53 2.54 3.77
C THR A 207 -0.86 2.89 4.26
N ILE A 208 -1.66 3.55 3.42
CA ILE A 208 -3.10 3.68 3.62
C ILE A 208 -3.81 2.92 2.50
N HIS A 209 -4.79 2.09 2.88
CA HIS A 209 -5.66 1.40 1.96
C HIS A 209 -6.98 2.18 1.86
N ASP A 210 -7.36 2.57 0.64
CA ASP A 210 -8.60 3.31 0.39
C ASP A 210 -9.09 3.07 -1.04
N ASP A 211 -10.08 2.23 -1.22
CA ASP A 211 -10.55 1.81 -2.54
C ASP A 211 -11.44 2.87 -3.21
N TRP A 212 -11.07 3.26 -4.45
CA TRP A 212 -11.71 4.33 -5.20
C TRP A 212 -12.43 3.87 -6.46
N GLY A 213 -12.43 2.58 -6.75
CA GLY A 213 -13.02 2.09 -7.99
C GLY A 213 -13.52 0.66 -7.97
N ALA A 214 -14.33 0.36 -8.98
CA ALA A 214 -14.80 -0.98 -9.33
C ALA A 214 -14.00 -1.53 -10.52
N GLN A 215 -14.42 -2.70 -11.04
CA GLN A 215 -13.75 -3.39 -12.14
C GLN A 215 -13.83 -2.62 -13.48
N ASP A 216 -14.83 -1.77 -13.64
CA ASP A 216 -15.13 -1.04 -14.88
C ASP A 216 -14.80 0.46 -14.80
N GLY A 217 -14.45 0.98 -13.63
CA GLY A 217 -14.08 2.39 -13.47
C GLY A 217 -14.07 2.91 -12.05
N PRO A 218 -13.65 4.17 -11.87
CA PRO A 218 -13.65 4.81 -10.57
C PRO A 218 -15.06 5.14 -10.09
N PHE A 219 -15.26 5.15 -8.77
CA PHE A 219 -16.53 5.53 -8.13
C PHE A 219 -16.85 7.02 -8.34
N PHE A 220 -15.83 7.84 -8.48
CA PHE A 220 -15.95 9.31 -8.61
C PHE A 220 -15.10 9.81 -9.78
N ASN A 221 -15.48 10.96 -10.30
CA ASN A 221 -14.62 11.71 -11.21
C ASN A 221 -13.54 12.48 -10.44
N GLU A 222 -12.47 12.87 -11.13
CA GLU A 222 -11.32 13.61 -10.58
C GLU A 222 -11.73 14.86 -9.78
N ARG A 223 -12.75 15.60 -10.23
CA ARG A 223 -13.19 16.82 -9.54
C ARG A 223 -13.70 16.52 -8.12
N VAL A 224 -14.44 15.42 -7.96
CA VAL A 224 -14.94 15.00 -6.64
C VAL A 224 -13.77 14.56 -5.76
N VAL A 225 -12.85 13.78 -6.28
CA VAL A 225 -11.67 13.31 -5.53
C VAL A 225 -10.81 14.49 -5.11
N ARG A 226 -10.51 15.44 -6.02
CA ARG A 226 -9.75 16.65 -5.69
C ARG A 226 -10.43 17.53 -4.64
N GLU A 227 -11.74 17.59 -4.64
CA GLU A 227 -12.49 18.41 -3.67
C GLU A 227 -12.62 17.72 -2.31
N MET A 228 -12.85 16.40 -2.29
CA MET A 228 -13.36 15.70 -1.12
C MET A 228 -12.33 14.78 -0.43
N LEU A 229 -11.26 14.37 -1.12
CA LEU A 229 -10.26 13.44 -0.59
C LEU A 229 -8.85 14.04 -0.59
N VAL A 230 -8.40 14.60 -1.72
CA VAL A 230 -7.03 15.09 -1.90
C VAL A 230 -6.56 16.04 -0.79
N PRO A 231 -7.32 17.05 -0.33
CA PRO A 231 -6.83 17.97 0.70
C PRO A 231 -6.50 17.29 2.03
N TYR A 232 -7.28 16.29 2.41
CA TYR A 232 -7.14 15.57 3.68
C TYR A 232 -6.02 14.54 3.61
N MET A 233 -5.92 13.83 2.47
CA MET A 233 -4.80 12.95 2.21
C MET A 233 -3.48 13.73 2.15
N ARG A 234 -3.47 14.89 1.48
CA ARG A 234 -2.30 15.76 1.42
C ARG A 234 -1.83 16.22 2.80
N LYS A 235 -2.77 16.57 3.68
CA LYS A 235 -2.49 16.90 5.09
C LYS A 235 -1.75 15.75 5.79
N VAL A 236 -2.17 14.50 5.56
CA VAL A 236 -1.55 13.31 6.16
C VAL A 236 -0.21 13.00 5.52
N THR A 237 -0.09 13.00 4.19
CA THR A 237 1.17 12.69 3.50
C THR A 237 2.24 13.72 3.79
N ASP A 238 1.93 15.02 3.79
CA ASP A 238 2.87 16.08 4.15
C ASP A 238 3.39 15.90 5.59
N HIS A 239 2.52 15.48 6.53
CA HIS A 239 2.94 15.18 7.89
C HIS A 239 3.86 13.97 7.97
N ILE A 240 3.50 12.86 7.32
CA ILE A 240 4.31 11.63 7.25
C ILE A 240 5.68 11.94 6.65
N HIS A 241 5.76 12.73 5.58
CA HIS A 241 7.02 13.19 5.00
C HIS A 241 7.84 14.04 5.98
N SER A 242 7.20 14.88 6.80
CA SER A 242 7.91 15.67 7.81
C SER A 242 8.61 14.82 8.89
N LEU A 243 8.13 13.59 9.10
CA LEU A 243 8.73 12.58 9.97
C LEU A 243 9.88 11.80 9.29
N GLY A 244 10.15 12.06 7.99
CA GLY A 244 11.15 11.34 7.20
C GLY A 244 10.67 9.96 6.71
N TYR A 245 9.38 9.72 6.72
CA TYR A 245 8.72 8.50 6.28
C TYR A 245 8.22 8.63 4.85
N ILE A 246 8.12 7.50 4.14
CA ILE A 246 7.51 7.41 2.82
C ILE A 246 6.02 7.06 2.93
N THR A 247 5.28 7.37 1.87
CA THR A 247 3.84 7.14 1.80
C THR A 247 3.49 6.18 0.69
N ASN A 248 2.58 5.25 0.96
CA ASN A 248 2.08 4.30 -0.03
C ASN A 248 0.56 4.25 0.02
N LEU A 249 -0.09 4.39 -1.14
CA LEU A 249 -1.53 4.21 -1.27
C LEU A 249 -1.82 2.84 -1.90
N HIS A 250 -2.69 2.05 -1.29
CA HIS A 250 -3.37 0.98 -2.00
C HIS A 250 -4.77 1.43 -2.40
N SER A 251 -5.14 1.19 -3.65
CA SER A 251 -6.52 1.39 -4.11
C SER A 251 -6.88 0.35 -5.16
N CYS A 252 -7.90 -0.45 -4.86
CA CYS A 252 -8.49 -1.37 -5.81
C CYS A 252 -9.27 -0.64 -6.92
N GLY A 253 -9.59 -1.41 -7.95
CA GLY A 253 -10.43 -0.97 -9.05
C GLY A 253 -9.66 -0.42 -10.25
N LYS A 254 -10.41 -0.11 -11.30
CA LYS A 254 -9.91 0.55 -12.51
C LYS A 254 -9.88 2.06 -12.27
N VAL A 255 -8.82 2.53 -11.62
CA VAL A 255 -8.67 3.91 -11.11
C VAL A 255 -7.60 4.73 -11.85
N GLU A 256 -7.14 4.27 -12.99
CA GLU A 256 -6.08 4.91 -13.80
C GLU A 256 -6.29 6.42 -14.02
N LYS A 257 -7.54 6.86 -14.19
CA LYS A 257 -7.91 8.27 -14.36
C LYS A 257 -7.71 9.11 -13.09
N LEU A 258 -7.59 8.47 -11.93
CA LEU A 258 -7.41 9.13 -10.64
C LEU A 258 -5.96 9.21 -10.19
N LEU A 259 -5.01 8.62 -10.93
CA LEU A 259 -3.58 8.69 -10.58
C LEU A 259 -3.07 10.14 -10.42
N PRO A 260 -3.48 11.13 -11.25
CA PRO A 260 -3.13 12.53 -11.00
C PRO A 260 -3.58 13.04 -9.62
N CYS A 261 -4.73 12.59 -9.12
CA CYS A 261 -5.21 12.96 -7.78
C CYS A 261 -4.36 12.33 -6.67
N MET A 262 -3.87 11.10 -6.88
CA MET A 262 -2.95 10.44 -5.95
C MET A 262 -1.61 11.20 -5.87
N ILE A 263 -1.07 11.61 -7.00
CA ILE A 263 0.15 12.46 -7.08
C ILE A 263 -0.08 13.81 -6.39
N GLU A 264 -1.20 14.47 -6.65
CA GLU A 264 -1.58 15.74 -6.00
C GLU A 264 -1.75 15.57 -4.48
N ALA A 265 -2.22 14.41 -4.02
CA ALA A 265 -2.30 14.08 -2.61
C ALA A 265 -0.95 13.74 -1.96
N GLY A 266 0.15 13.68 -2.73
CA GLY A 266 1.52 13.52 -2.22
C GLY A 266 1.92 12.07 -1.94
N TRP A 267 1.30 11.09 -2.57
CA TRP A 267 1.70 9.69 -2.43
C TRP A 267 2.99 9.39 -3.20
N ASP A 268 3.97 8.74 -2.54
CA ASP A 268 5.23 8.32 -3.16
C ASP A 268 5.05 7.04 -3.98
N CYS A 269 4.16 6.16 -3.52
CA CYS A 269 3.91 4.85 -4.13
C CYS A 269 2.42 4.59 -4.28
N TRP A 270 2.08 3.78 -5.31
CA TRP A 270 0.73 3.29 -5.51
C TRP A 270 0.72 1.78 -5.82
N ASP A 271 -0.09 1.06 -5.05
CA ASP A 271 -0.40 -0.36 -5.25
C ASP A 271 -1.81 -0.46 -5.86
N GLY A 272 -1.89 -0.71 -7.16
CA GLY A 272 -3.16 -0.86 -7.86
C GLY A 272 -3.41 -2.28 -8.37
N MET A 273 -4.55 -2.48 -9.04
CA MET A 273 -4.94 -3.75 -9.65
C MET A 273 -4.47 -3.86 -11.11
N ALA A 274 -4.28 -5.09 -11.59
CA ALA A 274 -3.83 -5.42 -12.94
C ALA A 274 -4.75 -4.92 -14.09
N ILE A 275 -5.96 -4.47 -13.77
CA ILE A 275 -6.94 -3.96 -14.75
C ILE A 275 -6.64 -2.53 -15.24
N ASN A 276 -5.65 -1.85 -14.66
CA ASN A 276 -5.21 -0.51 -15.05
C ASN A 276 -4.16 -0.59 -16.17
N ASP A 277 -4.13 0.42 -17.06
CA ASP A 277 -3.15 0.51 -18.14
C ASP A 277 -1.81 1.06 -17.61
N TYR A 278 -0.96 0.17 -17.11
CA TYR A 278 0.33 0.54 -16.53
C TYR A 278 1.35 1.06 -17.55
N HIS A 279 1.26 0.67 -18.81
CA HIS A 279 2.14 1.23 -19.86
C HIS A 279 1.87 2.72 -20.06
N MET A 280 0.61 3.08 -20.24
CA MET A 280 0.19 4.47 -20.38
C MET A 280 0.51 5.27 -19.10
N LEU A 281 0.23 4.72 -17.92
CA LEU A 281 0.46 5.40 -16.66
C LEU A 281 1.95 5.61 -16.38
N HIS A 282 2.79 4.61 -16.65
CA HIS A 282 4.23 4.70 -16.45
C HIS A 282 4.88 5.67 -17.44
N GLU A 283 4.41 5.70 -18.69
CA GLU A 283 4.86 6.68 -19.66
C GLU A 283 4.61 8.12 -19.19
N GLN A 284 3.41 8.38 -18.63
CA GLN A 284 2.96 9.74 -18.27
C GLN A 284 3.40 10.19 -16.88
N TYR A 285 3.52 9.27 -15.93
CA TYR A 285 3.66 9.60 -14.49
C TYR A 285 4.74 8.82 -13.75
N GLY A 286 5.49 7.95 -14.41
CA GLY A 286 6.52 7.12 -13.76
C GLY A 286 7.66 7.92 -13.11
N ASP A 287 7.83 9.19 -13.48
CA ASP A 287 8.76 10.13 -12.86
C ASP A 287 8.22 10.80 -11.58
N LYS A 288 6.96 10.55 -11.22
CA LYS A 288 6.26 11.25 -10.12
C LYS A 288 5.78 10.35 -9.00
N ILE A 289 5.58 9.07 -9.28
CA ILE A 289 5.07 8.09 -8.32
C ILE A 289 5.57 6.70 -8.68
N ILE A 290 6.03 5.94 -7.71
CA ILE A 290 6.43 4.54 -7.90
C ILE A 290 5.17 3.68 -7.99
N MET A 291 4.94 3.05 -9.13
CA MET A 291 3.81 2.14 -9.34
C MET A 291 4.25 0.69 -9.14
N ASN A 292 3.44 -0.10 -8.45
CA ASN A 292 3.60 -1.55 -8.39
C ASN A 292 2.93 -2.17 -9.63
N VAL A 293 3.77 -2.50 -10.61
CA VAL A 293 3.33 -3.01 -11.92
C VAL A 293 3.15 -4.53 -11.86
N PRO A 294 1.97 -5.07 -12.20
CA PRO A 294 1.75 -6.52 -12.21
C PRO A 294 2.42 -7.21 -13.40
N GLY A 295 2.97 -8.40 -13.16
CA GLY A 295 3.60 -9.23 -14.21
C GLY A 295 2.60 -10.01 -15.09
N THR A 296 1.35 -9.58 -15.19
CA THR A 296 0.24 -10.32 -15.82
C THR A 296 0.36 -10.55 -17.31
N GLU A 297 1.25 -9.84 -18.00
CA GLU A 297 1.51 -10.09 -19.42
C GLU A 297 2.26 -11.42 -19.67
N CYS A 298 2.85 -12.00 -18.63
CA CYS A 298 3.41 -13.34 -18.68
C CYS A 298 2.31 -14.36 -18.31
N PRO A 299 1.99 -15.33 -19.19
CA PRO A 299 0.94 -16.30 -18.91
C PRO A 299 1.24 -17.13 -17.67
N ALA A 300 0.24 -17.33 -16.81
CA ALA A 300 0.38 -18.16 -15.63
C ALA A 300 0.78 -19.60 -15.98
N GLY A 301 1.75 -20.15 -15.24
CA GLY A 301 2.26 -21.50 -15.48
C GLY A 301 3.19 -21.64 -16.68
N SER A 302 3.72 -20.53 -17.21
CA SER A 302 4.74 -20.52 -18.25
C SER A 302 6.00 -21.29 -17.81
N ASP A 303 6.69 -21.91 -18.79
CA ASP A 303 8.00 -22.50 -18.56
C ASP A 303 9.09 -21.42 -18.31
N ALA A 304 10.26 -21.87 -17.88
CA ALA A 304 11.37 -20.99 -17.53
C ALA A 304 11.84 -20.10 -18.70
N GLU A 305 11.81 -20.61 -19.94
CA GLU A 305 12.22 -19.85 -21.13
C GLU A 305 11.22 -18.72 -21.41
N THR A 306 9.94 -19.04 -21.35
CA THR A 306 8.85 -18.06 -21.52
C THR A 306 8.88 -17.00 -20.40
N GLN A 307 9.09 -17.41 -19.14
CA GLN A 307 9.22 -16.47 -18.03
C GLN A 307 10.37 -15.48 -18.22
N ARG A 308 11.55 -15.96 -18.67
CA ARG A 308 12.70 -15.08 -18.97
C ARG A 308 12.44 -14.14 -20.14
N ALA A 309 11.76 -14.61 -21.20
CA ALA A 309 11.37 -13.76 -22.32
C ALA A 309 10.39 -12.67 -21.90
N CYS A 310 9.41 -13.00 -21.04
CA CYS A 310 8.49 -12.04 -20.45
C CYS A 310 9.22 -11.03 -19.56
N ALA A 311 10.17 -11.48 -18.74
CA ALA A 311 10.96 -10.61 -17.87
C ALA A 311 11.81 -9.61 -18.67
N ALA A 312 12.36 -10.04 -19.82
CA ALA A 312 13.11 -9.15 -20.70
C ALA A 312 12.23 -8.03 -21.24
N LYS A 313 11.04 -8.37 -21.76
CA LYS A 313 10.06 -7.35 -22.20
C LYS A 313 9.67 -6.42 -21.05
N PHE A 314 9.35 -6.97 -19.90
CA PHE A 314 8.97 -6.19 -18.72
C PHE A 314 10.09 -5.22 -18.26
N ALA A 315 11.35 -5.68 -18.31
CA ALA A 315 12.50 -4.85 -18.00
C ALA A 315 12.70 -3.71 -19.02
N ASP A 316 12.43 -3.96 -20.30
CA ASP A 316 12.49 -2.92 -21.34
C ASP A 316 11.43 -1.85 -21.11
N ASP A 317 10.22 -2.26 -20.73
CA ASP A 317 9.08 -1.38 -20.54
C ASP A 317 9.14 -0.58 -19.22
N PHE A 318 9.59 -1.21 -18.12
CA PHE A 318 9.44 -0.65 -16.76
C PHE A 318 10.73 -0.47 -15.97
N ALA A 319 11.83 -1.14 -16.32
CA ALA A 319 13.11 -0.92 -15.64
C ALA A 319 13.81 0.34 -16.19
N ILE A 320 13.27 1.50 -15.87
CA ILE A 320 13.76 2.82 -16.29
C ILE A 320 14.19 3.59 -15.04
N ARG A 321 15.45 4.03 -14.99
CA ARG A 321 16.03 4.68 -13.80
C ARG A 321 15.26 5.93 -13.39
N ASP A 322 14.98 6.82 -14.34
CA ASP A 322 14.32 8.10 -14.08
C ASP A 322 12.79 7.99 -13.93
N LYS A 323 12.26 6.78 -14.11
CA LYS A 323 10.86 6.42 -13.91
C LYS A 323 10.80 5.13 -13.11
N PRO A 324 11.13 5.17 -11.80
CA PRO A 324 11.17 3.95 -11.00
C PRO A 324 9.79 3.31 -10.90
N ALA A 325 9.76 2.00 -11.04
CA ALA A 325 8.59 1.16 -10.81
C ALA A 325 9.01 -0.05 -9.96
N ALA A 326 8.05 -0.77 -9.41
CA ALA A 326 8.27 -1.99 -8.66
C ALA A 326 7.44 -3.14 -9.25
N LEU A 327 7.94 -4.37 -9.21
CA LEU A 327 7.13 -5.53 -9.57
C LEU A 327 6.08 -5.79 -8.48
N SER A 328 4.81 -5.92 -8.89
CA SER A 328 3.70 -6.19 -7.97
C SER A 328 3.77 -7.60 -7.39
N ASN A 329 3.38 -7.71 -6.12
CA ASN A 329 3.29 -8.98 -5.41
C ASN A 329 2.10 -9.87 -5.83
N TYR A 330 1.13 -9.34 -6.56
CA TYR A 330 -0.15 -10.04 -6.74
C TYR A 330 -0.15 -11.04 -7.89
N ASP A 331 0.60 -10.78 -8.95
CA ASP A 331 0.56 -11.56 -10.20
C ASP A 331 1.99 -11.85 -10.67
N ASN A 332 2.76 -12.52 -9.80
CA ASN A 332 4.13 -12.92 -10.12
C ASN A 332 4.12 -14.14 -11.05
N PRO A 333 4.73 -14.06 -12.24
CA PRO A 333 4.78 -15.17 -13.20
C PRO A 333 5.56 -16.39 -12.72
N GLY A 334 6.56 -16.19 -11.85
CA GLY A 334 7.39 -17.27 -11.31
C GLY A 334 8.84 -16.85 -11.05
N ILE A 335 9.62 -17.79 -10.50
CA ILE A 335 10.98 -17.53 -10.02
C ILE A 335 11.97 -17.17 -11.14
N ASP A 336 11.83 -17.80 -12.31
CA ASP A 336 12.69 -17.50 -13.47
C ASP A 336 12.43 -16.09 -14.02
N PHE A 337 11.21 -15.59 -13.91
CA PHE A 337 10.88 -14.21 -14.23
C PHE A 337 11.60 -13.24 -13.27
N ASP A 338 11.51 -13.49 -11.97
CA ASP A 338 12.13 -12.63 -10.96
C ASP A 338 13.66 -12.60 -11.11
N PHE A 339 14.30 -13.76 -11.30
CA PHE A 339 15.75 -13.83 -11.47
C PHE A 339 16.21 -13.07 -12.73
N GLU A 340 15.54 -13.25 -13.85
CA GLU A 340 15.89 -12.56 -15.08
C GLU A 340 15.63 -11.05 -14.99
N LEU A 341 14.50 -10.63 -14.41
CA LEU A 341 14.18 -9.20 -14.20
C LEU A 341 15.24 -8.54 -13.31
N TYR A 342 15.60 -9.20 -12.20
CA TYR A 342 16.68 -8.71 -11.32
C TYR A 342 17.97 -8.50 -12.11
N LYS A 343 18.46 -9.53 -12.80
CA LYS A 343 19.69 -9.50 -13.61
C LYS A 343 19.65 -8.34 -14.62
N LEU A 344 18.61 -8.30 -15.47
CA LEU A 344 18.49 -7.31 -16.53
C LEU A 344 18.45 -5.88 -16.00
N SER A 345 17.68 -5.64 -14.94
CA SER A 345 17.62 -4.31 -14.32
C SER A 345 18.95 -3.91 -13.66
N ARG A 346 19.68 -4.88 -13.01
CA ARG A 346 21.02 -4.67 -12.46
C ARG A 346 22.05 -4.32 -13.54
N GLU A 347 22.05 -5.05 -14.66
CA GLU A 347 22.93 -4.79 -15.80
C GLU A 347 22.65 -3.42 -16.41
N LYS A 348 21.37 -3.12 -16.69
CA LYS A 348 20.91 -1.87 -17.29
C LYS A 348 21.31 -0.67 -16.41
N PHE A 349 20.99 -0.70 -15.12
CA PHE A 349 21.30 0.41 -14.23
C PHE A 349 22.80 0.53 -13.90
N SER A 350 23.56 -0.55 -14.01
CA SER A 350 25.02 -0.47 -13.88
C SER A 350 25.72 0.19 -15.08
N ALA A 351 25.15 0.06 -16.27
CA ALA A 351 25.67 0.68 -17.48
C ALA A 351 25.44 2.20 -17.56
N GLU A 352 24.45 2.70 -16.80
CA GLU A 352 24.08 4.13 -16.76
C GLU A 352 24.86 4.92 -15.68
N MET A 353 25.68 4.26 -14.86
CA MET A 353 26.55 4.87 -13.84
C MET A 353 27.94 5.18 -14.40
#